data_12f4698b619858a77acd84fa6f1be240
#
_entry.id   12f4698b619858a77acd84fa6f1be240
#
_cell.length_a   1.000
_cell.length_b   1.000
_cell.length_c   1.000
_cell.angle_alpha   90.00
_cell.angle_beta   90.00
_cell.angle_gamma   90.00
#
_symmetry.space_group_name_H-M   'P 1'
#
loop_
_entity.id
_entity.type
_entity.pdbx_description
1 polymer ?
#
loop_
_entity_poly.entity_id
_entity_poly.type
_entity_poly.pdbx_seq_one_letter_code
_entity_poly.pdbx_strand_id
1 'polypeptide(L)'
;MAEQTTYADSGVDIELGDDVSKMLYNAAKQTWVNRKGKLGEVIVPFDDFSGVRAINVSNLPFGTMMNIGFDGVGTKVKIAQMMRDHRTIARDLTAMVCDDAVVRGAEPVLMGTILDVNSLKNSGKPFTEEVRQLCEGYVNAARDANVAIVNGEVAELGEQVGGFGSEYFFSQFALGYISLHLRNSTNQHLRSVSKRMADLADYLRSEDSEFREKLFPKMHPKEKSLIRKFEKMRTLNYNWGAGVVWFAKKERMFTGREIQEGDYLVGLKENGFTKCCKLFVLFK
;
A
#
# COMPACT_ATOMS: atom_id res chain seq x y z
N MET A 1 34.47 15.36 -12.86
CA MET A 1 33.56 15.63 -11.73
C MET A 1 32.49 14.57 -11.82
N ALA A 2 32.27 13.76 -10.79
CA ALA A 2 31.17 12.81 -10.80
C ALA A 2 29.85 13.60 -10.79
N GLU A 3 28.94 13.29 -11.70
CA GLU A 3 27.58 13.83 -11.68
C GLU A 3 26.95 13.47 -10.34
N GLN A 4 26.42 14.47 -9.65
CA GLN A 4 25.81 14.27 -8.34
C GLN A 4 24.42 13.68 -8.57
N THR A 5 24.26 12.39 -8.30
CA THR A 5 22.98 11.70 -8.41
C THR A 5 21.97 12.30 -7.42
N THR A 6 20.82 12.70 -7.89
CA THR A 6 19.73 13.25 -7.08
C THR A 6 18.70 12.21 -6.74
N TYR A 7 17.84 12.46 -5.74
CA TYR A 7 16.69 11.62 -5.44
C TYR A 7 15.74 11.48 -6.64
N ALA A 8 15.58 12.53 -7.44
CA ALA A 8 14.79 12.52 -8.66
C ALA A 8 15.34 11.51 -9.70
N ASP A 9 16.65 11.34 -9.77
CA ASP A 9 17.29 10.36 -10.65
C ASP A 9 17.00 8.91 -10.23
N SER A 10 16.66 8.69 -8.96
CA SER A 10 16.22 7.39 -8.42
C SER A 10 14.70 7.16 -8.53
N GLY A 11 13.96 8.12 -9.09
CA GLY A 11 12.50 8.04 -9.28
C GLY A 11 11.68 8.46 -8.06
N VAL A 12 12.30 9.05 -7.03
CA VAL A 12 11.62 9.53 -5.82
C VAL A 12 11.19 10.98 -6.01
N ASP A 13 9.90 11.25 -5.80
CA ASP A 13 9.33 12.60 -5.83
C ASP A 13 9.08 13.10 -4.39
N ILE A 14 10.01 13.89 -3.87
CA ILE A 14 9.99 14.36 -2.47
C ILE A 14 8.73 15.19 -2.17
N GLU A 15 8.34 16.10 -3.06
CA GLU A 15 7.17 16.97 -2.84
C GLU A 15 5.87 16.17 -2.81
N LEU A 16 5.71 15.25 -3.77
CA LEU A 16 4.55 14.37 -3.83
C LEU A 16 4.55 13.38 -2.65
N GLY A 17 5.71 12.88 -2.25
CA GLY A 17 5.89 12.04 -1.07
C GLY A 17 5.41 12.75 0.20
N ASP A 18 5.80 14.01 0.38
CA ASP A 18 5.36 14.86 1.49
C ASP A 18 3.84 15.07 1.49
N ASP A 19 3.25 15.33 0.33
CA ASP A 19 1.81 15.55 0.22
C ASP A 19 1.02 14.27 0.54
N VAL A 20 1.45 13.11 0.03
CA VAL A 20 0.85 11.82 0.35
C VAL A 20 1.01 11.49 1.83
N SER A 21 2.17 11.73 2.41
CA SER A 21 2.42 11.53 3.84
C SER A 21 1.51 12.42 4.70
N LYS A 22 1.28 13.69 4.31
CA LYS A 22 0.32 14.58 4.97
C LYS A 22 -1.12 14.08 4.83
N MET A 23 -1.51 13.54 3.68
CA MET A 23 -2.85 12.95 3.50
C MET A 23 -3.07 11.77 4.46
N LEU A 24 -2.12 10.85 4.55
CA LEU A 24 -2.18 9.71 5.46
C LEU A 24 -2.13 10.13 6.93
N TYR A 25 -1.32 11.12 7.27
CA TYR A 25 -1.29 11.71 8.61
C TYR A 25 -2.64 12.30 9.01
N ASN A 26 -3.27 13.07 8.13
CA ASN A 26 -4.58 13.66 8.39
C ASN A 26 -5.67 12.59 8.52
N ALA A 27 -5.56 11.49 7.79
CA ALA A 27 -6.42 10.33 7.98
C ALA A 27 -6.16 9.64 9.33
N ALA A 28 -4.90 9.40 9.69
CA ALA A 28 -4.51 8.82 10.97
C ALA A 28 -5.00 9.66 12.16
N LYS A 29 -4.87 10.97 12.10
CA LYS A 29 -5.34 11.91 13.14
C LYS A 29 -6.83 11.77 13.42
N GLN A 30 -7.65 11.51 12.41
CA GLN A 30 -9.08 11.27 12.59
C GLN A 30 -9.38 9.98 13.38
N THR A 31 -8.47 9.04 13.47
CA THR A 31 -8.66 7.78 14.20
C THR A 31 -8.39 7.89 15.70
N TRP A 32 -7.71 8.95 16.15
CA TRP A 32 -7.31 9.09 17.57
C TRP A 32 -8.50 9.18 18.51
N VAL A 33 -9.62 9.73 18.03
CA VAL A 33 -10.88 9.80 18.79
C VAL A 33 -11.41 8.41 19.16
N ASN A 34 -11.05 7.35 18.44
CA ASN A 34 -11.49 5.99 18.73
C ASN A 34 -11.01 5.51 20.11
N ARG A 35 -9.88 6.05 20.58
CA ARG A 35 -9.29 5.69 21.88
C ARG A 35 -9.49 6.74 22.98
N LYS A 36 -10.21 7.82 22.70
CA LYS A 36 -10.46 8.89 23.67
C LYS A 36 -11.17 8.35 24.93
N GLY A 37 -10.59 8.61 26.10
CA GLY A 37 -11.08 8.13 27.39
C GLY A 37 -10.93 6.63 27.62
N LYS A 38 -10.17 5.93 26.78
CA LYS A 38 -9.92 4.48 26.86
C LYS A 38 -8.43 4.19 27.06
N LEU A 39 -8.12 2.92 27.37
CA LEU A 39 -6.75 2.44 27.31
C LEU A 39 -6.15 2.74 25.93
N GLY A 40 -4.96 3.34 25.92
CA GLY A 40 -4.30 3.73 24.69
C GLY A 40 -4.82 5.04 24.10
N GLU A 41 -5.42 5.91 24.90
CA GLU A 41 -5.71 7.28 24.48
C GLU A 41 -4.44 7.95 23.98
N VAL A 42 -4.52 8.52 22.78
CA VAL A 42 -3.37 9.15 22.12
C VAL A 42 -3.10 10.51 22.74
N ILE A 43 -1.91 10.65 23.28
CA ILE A 43 -1.36 11.92 23.74
C ILE A 43 -0.41 12.44 22.67
N VAL A 44 -0.68 13.63 22.19
CA VAL A 44 0.13 14.31 21.19
C VAL A 44 0.90 15.44 21.85
N PRO A 45 2.17 15.23 22.23
CA PRO A 45 2.95 16.27 22.87
C PRO A 45 3.27 17.43 21.91
N PHE A 46 3.30 17.16 20.60
CA PHE A 46 3.52 18.14 19.55
C PHE A 46 2.41 17.97 18.51
N ASP A 47 1.68 19.05 18.24
CA ASP A 47 0.59 19.04 17.25
C ASP A 47 1.12 19.38 15.84
N ASP A 48 2.12 18.64 15.40
CA ASP A 48 2.71 18.77 14.07
C ASP A 48 2.79 17.43 13.34
N PHE A 49 3.07 17.50 12.05
CA PHE A 49 3.19 16.33 11.17
C PHE A 49 4.32 15.38 11.59
N SER A 50 5.45 15.92 12.02
CA SER A 50 6.65 15.16 12.39
C SER A 50 6.70 14.78 13.87
N GLY A 51 5.73 15.24 14.67
CA GLY A 51 5.72 15.06 16.13
C GLY A 51 5.57 13.62 16.57
N VAL A 52 6.10 13.33 17.75
CA VAL A 52 5.97 12.01 18.40
C VAL A 52 4.57 11.83 18.95
N ARG A 53 3.96 10.67 18.71
CA ARG A 53 2.67 10.26 19.27
C ARG A 53 2.90 9.21 20.34
N ALA A 54 2.47 9.54 21.54
CA ALA A 54 2.51 8.63 22.68
C ALA A 54 1.10 8.28 23.13
N ILE A 55 0.96 7.18 23.82
CA ILE A 55 -0.29 6.78 24.45
C ILE A 55 -0.19 6.87 25.96
N ASN A 56 -1.34 7.05 26.59
CA ASN A 56 -1.44 6.97 28.04
C ASN A 56 -1.57 5.51 28.48
N VAL A 57 -0.60 5.02 29.23
CA VAL A 57 -0.57 3.67 29.81
C VAL A 57 -0.66 3.70 31.35
N SER A 58 -0.89 4.87 31.96
CA SER A 58 -0.87 5.02 33.41
C SER A 58 -1.97 4.24 34.15
N ASN A 59 -3.07 3.91 33.46
CA ASN A 59 -4.22 3.19 34.03
C ASN A 59 -4.26 1.71 33.63
N LEU A 60 -3.12 1.13 33.21
CA LEU A 60 -3.07 -0.30 32.92
C LEU A 60 -3.33 -1.11 34.20
N PRO A 61 -4.27 -2.06 34.19
CA PRO A 61 -4.48 -2.95 35.33
C PRO A 61 -3.20 -3.76 35.62
N PHE A 62 -2.98 -4.05 36.89
CA PHE A 62 -1.86 -4.92 37.31
C PHE A 62 -1.93 -6.27 36.58
N GLY A 63 -0.81 -6.77 36.11
CA GLY A 63 -0.74 -8.03 35.35
C GLY A 63 -1.14 -7.91 33.88
N THR A 64 -1.33 -6.69 33.37
CA THR A 64 -1.55 -6.48 31.93
C THR A 64 -0.28 -6.85 31.13
N MET A 65 -0.48 -7.63 30.09
CA MET A 65 0.53 -8.01 29.12
C MET A 65 0.36 -7.19 27.85
N MET A 66 1.48 -6.94 27.17
CA MET A 66 1.53 -6.23 25.88
C MET A 66 2.35 -7.05 24.89
N ASN A 67 1.92 -6.99 23.64
CA ASN A 67 2.72 -7.48 22.53
C ASN A 67 2.46 -6.62 21.28
N ILE A 68 3.23 -6.85 20.24
CA ILE A 68 3.09 -6.23 18.93
C ILE A 68 2.99 -7.35 17.87
N GLY A 69 1.95 -7.28 17.04
CA GLY A 69 1.76 -8.16 15.88
C GLY A 69 2.01 -7.40 14.59
N PHE A 70 2.44 -8.11 13.56
CA PHE A 70 2.65 -7.56 12.22
C PHE A 70 1.97 -8.43 11.18
N ASP A 71 1.33 -7.79 10.20
CA ASP A 71 0.80 -8.46 9.02
C ASP A 71 0.69 -7.48 7.86
N GLY A 72 0.44 -7.99 6.66
CA GLY A 72 0.28 -7.22 5.44
C GLY A 72 -0.95 -7.63 4.65
N VAL A 73 -1.44 -6.71 3.83
CA VAL A 73 -2.63 -6.95 3.01
C VAL A 73 -2.41 -8.01 1.92
N GLY A 74 -1.17 -8.23 1.51
CA GLY A 74 -0.78 -9.26 0.55
C GLY A 74 -1.40 -9.07 -0.83
N THR A 75 -1.73 -10.18 -1.48
CA THR A 75 -2.16 -10.21 -2.90
C THR A 75 -3.54 -9.59 -3.15
N LYS A 76 -4.31 -9.25 -2.13
CA LYS A 76 -5.63 -8.59 -2.26
C LYS A 76 -5.52 -7.22 -2.95
N VAL A 77 -4.37 -6.57 -2.86
CA VAL A 77 -4.06 -5.33 -3.60
C VAL A 77 -4.32 -5.48 -5.09
N LYS A 78 -4.02 -6.64 -5.68
CA LYS A 78 -4.26 -6.89 -7.11
C LYS A 78 -5.73 -6.76 -7.49
N ILE A 79 -6.64 -7.16 -6.61
CA ILE A 79 -8.09 -7.04 -6.83
C ILE A 79 -8.48 -5.55 -6.83
N ALA A 80 -7.99 -4.78 -5.85
CA ALA A 80 -8.23 -3.35 -5.79
C ALA A 80 -7.72 -2.62 -7.04
N GLN A 81 -6.54 -2.98 -7.51
CA GLN A 81 -5.95 -2.47 -8.74
C GLN A 81 -6.81 -2.79 -9.97
N MET A 82 -7.30 -4.02 -10.09
CA MET A 82 -8.17 -4.44 -11.20
C MET A 82 -9.51 -3.69 -11.19
N MET A 83 -10.08 -3.50 -10.00
CA MET A 83 -11.36 -2.80 -9.80
C MET A 83 -11.20 -1.28 -9.79
N ARG A 84 -9.97 -0.76 -9.67
CA ARG A 84 -9.66 0.67 -9.45
C ARG A 84 -10.42 1.26 -8.26
N ASP A 85 -10.56 0.44 -7.23
CA ASP A 85 -11.19 0.82 -5.97
C ASP A 85 -10.34 0.30 -4.81
N HIS A 86 -9.69 1.22 -4.11
CA HIS A 86 -8.76 0.94 -3.03
C HIS A 86 -9.37 1.15 -1.64
N ARG A 87 -10.66 1.53 -1.55
CA ARG A 87 -11.30 1.91 -0.28
C ARG A 87 -11.40 0.75 0.71
N THR A 88 -11.45 -0.49 0.23
CA THR A 88 -11.62 -1.67 1.10
C THR A 88 -10.30 -2.26 1.59
N ILE A 89 -9.17 -1.91 1.00
CA ILE A 89 -7.86 -2.52 1.30
C ILE A 89 -7.43 -2.27 2.75
N ALA A 90 -7.69 -1.09 3.29
CA ALA A 90 -7.37 -0.79 4.68
C ALA A 90 -8.17 -1.64 5.67
N ARG A 91 -9.40 -2.06 5.32
CA ARG A 91 -10.18 -2.99 6.12
C ARG A 91 -9.55 -4.38 6.15
N ASP A 92 -9.08 -4.86 5.00
CA ASP A 92 -8.33 -6.12 4.92
C ASP A 92 -7.05 -6.06 5.75
N LEU A 93 -6.28 -4.97 5.65
CA LEU A 93 -5.06 -4.77 6.44
C LEU A 93 -5.34 -4.78 7.93
N THR A 94 -6.34 -4.01 8.37
CA THR A 94 -6.72 -3.89 9.78
C THR A 94 -7.22 -5.23 10.33
N ALA A 95 -8.03 -5.96 9.56
CA ALA A 95 -8.48 -7.28 9.95
C ALA A 95 -7.31 -8.25 10.12
N MET A 96 -6.39 -8.31 9.15
CA MET A 96 -5.24 -9.22 9.19
C MET A 96 -4.39 -9.00 10.44
N VAL A 97 -4.03 -7.75 10.73
CA VAL A 97 -3.12 -7.44 11.85
C VAL A 97 -3.81 -7.50 13.22
N CYS A 98 -5.10 -7.16 13.32
CA CYS A 98 -5.82 -7.17 14.59
C CYS A 98 -6.31 -8.56 14.99
N ASP A 99 -6.64 -9.37 14.02
CA ASP A 99 -7.20 -10.70 14.24
C ASP A 99 -6.30 -11.62 15.06
N ASP A 100 -4.98 -11.55 14.86
CA ASP A 100 -4.02 -12.35 15.64
C ASP A 100 -4.03 -12.02 17.13
N ALA A 101 -4.33 -10.77 17.47
CA ALA A 101 -4.55 -10.36 18.85
C ALA A 101 -5.90 -10.84 19.39
N VAL A 102 -6.97 -10.65 18.60
CA VAL A 102 -8.35 -10.96 19.01
C VAL A 102 -8.54 -12.45 19.29
N VAL A 103 -8.00 -13.34 18.45
CA VAL A 103 -8.10 -14.79 18.66
C VAL A 103 -7.36 -15.26 19.91
N ARG A 104 -6.51 -14.43 20.50
CA ARG A 104 -5.80 -14.71 21.75
C ARG A 104 -6.44 -14.03 22.96
N GLY A 105 -7.61 -13.40 22.80
CA GLY A 105 -8.31 -12.68 23.88
C GLY A 105 -7.68 -11.33 24.22
N ALA A 106 -6.86 -10.79 23.31
CA ALA A 106 -6.23 -9.50 23.46
C ALA A 106 -7.04 -8.38 22.78
N GLU A 107 -6.87 -7.16 23.24
CA GLU A 107 -7.46 -5.96 22.68
C GLU A 107 -6.43 -5.23 21.82
N PRO A 108 -6.62 -5.14 20.48
CA PRO A 108 -5.84 -4.24 19.63
C PRO A 108 -6.12 -2.80 20.01
N VAL A 109 -5.07 -1.97 20.11
CA VAL A 109 -5.20 -0.59 20.60
C VAL A 109 -4.62 0.42 19.64
N LEU A 110 -3.38 0.19 19.21
CA LEU A 110 -2.65 1.12 18.34
C LEU A 110 -2.18 0.43 17.08
N MET A 111 -2.23 1.15 15.99
CA MET A 111 -1.64 0.72 14.72
C MET A 111 -0.57 1.69 14.23
N GLY A 112 0.43 1.13 13.56
CA GLY A 112 1.32 1.82 12.66
C GLY A 112 1.34 1.10 11.32
N THR A 113 1.55 1.82 10.20
CA THR A 113 1.53 1.22 8.87
C THR A 113 2.73 1.62 8.03
N ILE A 114 3.12 0.74 7.10
CA ILE A 114 4.13 1.03 6.08
C ILE A 114 3.48 0.82 4.73
N LEU A 115 3.41 1.88 3.93
CA LEU A 115 2.92 1.85 2.57
C LEU A 115 4.12 1.92 1.61
N ASP A 116 4.52 0.76 1.12
CA ASP A 116 5.55 0.62 0.10
C ASP A 116 4.92 0.80 -1.27
N VAL A 117 5.39 1.76 -2.04
CA VAL A 117 4.88 1.99 -3.40
C VAL A 117 6.00 1.88 -4.44
N ASN A 118 5.63 1.49 -5.64
CA ASN A 118 6.56 1.58 -6.78
C ASN A 118 6.91 3.04 -7.07
N SER A 119 5.88 3.86 -7.32
CA SER A 119 5.98 5.30 -7.45
C SER A 119 4.62 5.93 -7.16
N LEU A 120 4.62 7.13 -6.63
CA LEU A 120 3.42 7.92 -6.33
C LEU A 120 2.84 8.64 -7.56
N LYS A 121 3.59 8.63 -8.67
CA LYS A 121 3.13 9.16 -9.96
C LYS A 121 3.48 8.21 -11.09
N ASN A 122 2.81 8.39 -12.21
CA ASN A 122 3.18 7.73 -13.44
C ASN A 122 2.97 8.67 -14.63
N SER A 123 4.05 8.91 -15.39
CA SER A 123 4.07 9.82 -16.54
C SER A 123 3.57 11.23 -16.18
N GLY A 124 4.07 11.76 -15.06
CA GLY A 124 3.71 13.07 -14.55
C GLY A 124 2.30 13.17 -13.93
N LYS A 125 1.54 12.07 -13.86
CA LYS A 125 0.19 12.05 -13.24
C LYS A 125 0.29 11.38 -11.87
N PRO A 126 0.01 12.10 -10.77
CA PRO A 126 0.02 11.53 -9.43
C PRO A 126 -1.16 10.58 -9.22
N PHE A 127 -0.97 9.60 -8.33
CA PHE A 127 -2.01 8.67 -7.87
C PHE A 127 -2.80 9.22 -6.67
N THR A 128 -3.10 10.52 -6.67
CA THR A 128 -3.76 11.21 -5.56
C THR A 128 -5.14 10.62 -5.25
N GLU A 129 -5.88 10.19 -6.28
CA GLU A 129 -7.21 9.60 -6.08
C GLU A 129 -7.12 8.23 -5.41
N GLU A 130 -6.18 7.39 -5.80
CA GLU A 130 -5.94 6.08 -5.18
C GLU A 130 -5.52 6.25 -3.72
N VAL A 131 -4.63 7.19 -3.44
CA VAL A 131 -4.22 7.53 -2.05
C VAL A 131 -5.40 8.06 -1.24
N ARG A 132 -6.25 8.91 -1.82
CA ARG A 132 -7.46 9.40 -1.16
C ARG A 132 -8.40 8.25 -0.77
N GLN A 133 -8.57 7.26 -1.65
CA GLN A 133 -9.36 6.07 -1.37
C GLN A 133 -8.74 5.21 -0.26
N LEU A 134 -7.41 5.06 -0.24
CA LEU A 134 -6.72 4.38 0.86
C LEU A 134 -6.95 5.11 2.19
N CYS A 135 -6.85 6.45 2.22
CA CYS A 135 -7.10 7.26 3.41
C CYS A 135 -8.54 7.11 3.93
N GLU A 136 -9.53 7.13 3.02
CA GLU A 136 -10.94 6.93 3.37
C GLU A 136 -11.17 5.56 4.03
N GLY A 137 -10.64 4.51 3.40
CA GLY A 137 -10.70 3.15 3.93
C GLY A 137 -10.01 3.02 5.30
N TYR A 138 -8.89 3.71 5.47
CA TYR A 138 -8.06 3.71 6.66
C TYR A 138 -8.81 4.22 7.90
N VAL A 139 -9.46 5.37 7.77
CA VAL A 139 -10.30 5.95 8.83
C VAL A 139 -11.46 5.02 9.20
N ASN A 140 -12.14 4.47 8.19
CA ASN A 140 -13.29 3.59 8.42
C ASN A 140 -12.88 2.27 9.09
N ALA A 141 -11.81 1.63 8.61
CA ALA A 141 -11.31 0.38 9.18
C ALA A 141 -10.86 0.56 10.65
N ALA A 142 -10.13 1.63 10.94
CA ALA A 142 -9.68 1.93 12.30
C ALA A 142 -10.85 2.22 13.26
N ARG A 143 -11.92 2.86 12.77
CA ARG A 143 -13.15 3.08 13.54
C ARG A 143 -13.83 1.75 13.87
N ASP A 144 -13.99 0.88 12.87
CA ASP A 144 -14.64 -0.43 13.04
C ASP A 144 -13.87 -1.32 14.02
N ALA A 145 -12.53 -1.28 13.95
CA ALA A 145 -11.64 -2.03 14.86
C ALA A 145 -11.41 -1.33 16.21
N ASN A 146 -11.89 -0.10 16.39
CA ASN A 146 -11.69 0.71 17.60
C ASN A 146 -10.18 0.89 17.95
N VAL A 147 -9.33 1.09 16.96
CA VAL A 147 -7.89 1.34 17.11
C VAL A 147 -7.54 2.78 16.73
N ALA A 148 -6.43 3.28 17.29
CA ALA A 148 -5.83 4.53 16.86
C ALA A 148 -4.60 4.26 15.99
N ILE A 149 -4.48 4.99 14.91
CA ILE A 149 -3.30 4.93 14.04
C ILE A 149 -2.37 6.08 14.45
N VAL A 150 -1.18 5.74 14.91
CA VAL A 150 -0.28 6.72 15.55
C VAL A 150 1.00 6.97 14.77
N ASN A 151 1.32 6.10 13.84
CA ASN A 151 2.53 6.22 13.04
C ASN A 151 2.33 5.59 11.66
N GLY A 152 3.14 6.01 10.70
CA GLY A 152 3.16 5.44 9.37
C GLY A 152 4.34 5.93 8.57
N GLU A 153 4.67 5.18 7.54
CA GLU A 153 5.69 5.48 6.56
C GLU A 153 5.14 5.29 5.15
N VAL A 154 5.60 6.11 4.23
CA VAL A 154 5.40 5.95 2.79
C VAL A 154 6.76 5.83 2.14
N ALA A 155 7.05 4.69 1.54
CA ALA A 155 8.32 4.44 0.89
C ALA A 155 8.15 4.25 -0.62
N GLU A 156 8.77 5.11 -1.43
CA GLU A 156 8.91 4.89 -2.87
C GLU A 156 10.10 3.98 -3.12
N LEU A 157 9.84 2.74 -3.51
CA LEU A 157 10.83 1.66 -3.65
C LEU A 157 11.13 1.29 -5.11
N GLY A 158 10.56 2.03 -6.06
CA GLY A 158 10.79 1.79 -7.47
C GLY A 158 10.47 0.35 -7.88
N GLU A 159 11.40 -0.28 -8.55
CA GLU A 159 11.25 -1.63 -9.11
C GLU A 159 11.12 -2.75 -8.06
N GLN A 160 11.46 -2.49 -6.80
CA GLN A 160 11.29 -3.47 -5.72
C GLN A 160 9.81 -3.77 -5.44
N VAL A 161 8.91 -2.83 -5.74
CA VAL A 161 7.47 -3.04 -5.65
C VAL A 161 6.89 -3.27 -7.04
N GLY A 162 6.82 -4.53 -7.45
CA GLY A 162 6.19 -4.96 -8.70
C GLY A 162 4.66 -5.03 -8.57
N GLY A 163 3.97 -5.09 -9.70
CA GLY A 163 2.53 -5.23 -9.76
C GLY A 163 2.04 -5.24 -11.21
N PHE A 164 0.82 -4.82 -11.48
CA PHE A 164 0.30 -4.67 -12.85
C PHE A 164 1.15 -3.74 -13.74
N GLY A 165 1.98 -2.88 -13.15
CA GLY A 165 2.93 -2.05 -13.87
C GLY A 165 4.26 -2.72 -14.22
N SER A 166 4.59 -3.86 -13.60
CA SER A 166 5.84 -4.57 -13.90
C SER A 166 5.87 -5.12 -15.32
N GLU A 167 4.73 -5.56 -15.87
CA GLU A 167 4.61 -5.95 -17.28
C GLU A 167 4.92 -4.78 -18.22
N TYR A 168 4.62 -3.57 -17.80
CA TYR A 168 4.92 -2.36 -18.54
C TYR A 168 6.42 -2.09 -18.59
N PHE A 169 7.14 -2.26 -17.49
CA PHE A 169 8.59 -2.14 -17.45
C PHE A 169 9.28 -3.16 -18.34
N PHE A 170 8.88 -4.44 -18.27
CA PHE A 170 9.40 -5.48 -19.15
C PHE A 170 9.10 -5.18 -20.63
N SER A 171 7.94 -4.62 -20.93
CA SER A 171 7.59 -4.21 -22.31
C SER A 171 8.49 -3.09 -22.81
N GLN A 172 8.84 -2.12 -21.98
CA GLN A 172 9.78 -1.04 -22.34
C GLN A 172 11.19 -1.58 -22.62
N PHE A 173 11.66 -2.47 -21.76
CA PHE A 173 12.97 -3.11 -21.91
C PHE A 173 13.01 -3.95 -23.19
N ALA A 174 12.00 -4.78 -23.43
CA ALA A 174 11.89 -5.60 -24.63
C ALA A 174 11.85 -4.75 -25.90
N LEU A 175 11.09 -3.65 -25.92
CA LEU A 175 11.03 -2.73 -27.04
C LEU A 175 12.38 -2.09 -27.32
N GLY A 176 13.09 -1.65 -26.30
CA GLY A 176 14.45 -1.11 -26.42
C GLY A 176 15.44 -2.13 -26.94
N TYR A 177 15.40 -3.35 -26.42
CA TYR A 177 16.26 -4.45 -26.82
C TYR A 177 16.02 -4.86 -28.29
N ILE A 178 14.79 -5.06 -28.71
CA ILE A 178 14.42 -5.37 -30.09
C ILE A 178 14.83 -4.24 -31.02
N SER A 179 14.64 -2.99 -30.61
CA SER A 179 15.09 -1.82 -31.38
C SER A 179 16.60 -1.87 -31.67
N LEU A 180 17.42 -2.12 -30.64
CA LEU A 180 18.86 -2.24 -30.78
C LEU A 180 19.28 -3.33 -31.80
N HIS A 181 18.58 -4.46 -31.79
CA HIS A 181 18.89 -5.58 -32.71
C HIS A 181 18.49 -5.29 -34.16
N LEU A 182 17.40 -4.57 -34.37
CA LEU A 182 16.88 -4.27 -35.71
C LEU A 182 17.50 -3.05 -36.36
N ARG A 183 18.15 -2.15 -35.62
CA ARG A 183 18.66 -0.88 -36.14
C ARG A 183 19.74 -1.05 -37.22
N ASN A 184 20.54 -2.12 -37.15
CA ASN A 184 21.64 -2.42 -38.08
C ASN A 184 21.20 -3.36 -39.24
N SER A 185 19.91 -3.66 -39.37
CA SER A 185 19.40 -4.48 -40.45
C SER A 185 19.62 -3.83 -41.80
N THR A 186 19.98 -4.61 -42.79
CA THR A 186 20.06 -4.18 -44.21
C THR A 186 18.66 -3.89 -44.78
N ASN A 187 17.63 -4.46 -44.21
CA ASN A 187 16.23 -4.26 -44.60
C ASN A 187 15.70 -2.91 -44.11
N GLN A 188 15.30 -2.03 -45.04
CA GLN A 188 14.79 -0.71 -44.76
C GLN A 188 13.53 -0.75 -43.89
N HIS A 189 12.66 -1.73 -44.11
CA HIS A 189 11.45 -1.90 -43.30
C HIS A 189 11.78 -2.21 -41.82
N LEU A 190 12.73 -3.12 -41.58
CA LEU A 190 13.15 -3.47 -40.22
C LEU A 190 13.83 -2.29 -39.50
N ARG A 191 14.60 -1.47 -40.22
CA ARG A 191 15.15 -0.21 -39.65
C ARG A 191 14.04 0.78 -39.24
N SER A 192 13.00 0.90 -40.07
CA SER A 192 11.84 1.75 -39.74
C SER A 192 11.10 1.25 -38.51
N VAL A 193 10.89 -0.07 -38.39
CA VAL A 193 10.31 -0.70 -37.21
C VAL A 193 11.18 -0.46 -35.96
N SER A 194 12.49 -0.61 -36.09
CA SER A 194 13.47 -0.34 -35.03
C SER A 194 13.33 1.06 -34.48
N LYS A 195 13.30 2.08 -35.36
CA LYS A 195 13.12 3.48 -34.95
C LYS A 195 11.81 3.68 -34.17
N ARG A 196 10.73 3.15 -34.68
CA ARG A 196 9.40 3.25 -34.05
C ARG A 196 9.35 2.59 -32.66
N MET A 197 10.03 1.45 -32.50
CA MET A 197 10.15 0.77 -31.20
C MET A 197 10.99 1.59 -30.22
N ALA A 198 12.06 2.24 -30.69
CA ALA A 198 12.85 3.16 -29.87
C ALA A 198 12.02 4.35 -29.41
N ASP A 199 11.33 5.04 -30.34
CA ASP A 199 10.46 6.16 -30.03
C ASP A 199 9.37 5.78 -29.00
N LEU A 200 8.80 4.57 -29.13
CA LEU A 200 7.81 4.06 -28.17
C LEU A 200 8.44 3.79 -26.80
N ALA A 201 9.61 3.17 -26.76
CA ALA A 201 10.33 2.90 -25.52
C ALA A 201 10.72 4.20 -24.79
N ASP A 202 11.18 5.20 -25.53
CA ASP A 202 11.56 6.51 -24.98
C ASP A 202 10.34 7.26 -24.46
N TYR A 203 9.21 7.25 -25.19
CA TYR A 203 7.95 7.79 -24.73
C TYR A 203 7.50 7.17 -23.41
N LEU A 204 7.59 5.84 -23.32
CA LEU A 204 7.14 5.11 -22.15
C LEU A 204 8.04 5.31 -20.92
N ARG A 205 9.34 5.52 -21.14
CA ARG A 205 10.33 5.77 -20.08
C ARG A 205 10.36 7.21 -19.59
N SER A 206 10.04 8.17 -20.47
CA SER A 206 10.17 9.58 -20.15
C SER A 206 9.09 10.01 -19.13
N GLU A 207 9.52 10.66 -18.07
CA GLU A 207 8.67 11.39 -17.11
C GLU A 207 8.43 12.84 -17.56
N ASP A 208 9.20 13.32 -18.55
CA ASP A 208 9.08 14.67 -19.10
C ASP A 208 7.79 14.80 -19.93
N SER A 209 6.85 15.57 -19.41
CA SER A 209 5.55 15.82 -20.06
C SER A 209 5.71 16.58 -21.39
N GLU A 210 6.64 17.53 -21.45
CA GLU A 210 6.88 18.32 -22.68
C GLU A 210 7.47 17.45 -23.79
N PHE A 211 8.42 16.58 -23.46
CA PHE A 211 8.95 15.60 -24.39
C PHE A 211 7.86 14.68 -24.93
N ARG A 212 6.98 14.17 -24.06
CA ARG A 212 5.89 13.28 -24.43
C ARG A 212 4.84 13.98 -25.32
N GLU A 213 4.48 15.21 -25.00
CA GLU A 213 3.57 16.02 -25.82
C GLU A 213 4.12 16.31 -27.23
N LYS A 214 5.44 16.49 -27.35
CA LYS A 214 6.11 16.69 -28.63
C LYS A 214 6.24 15.40 -29.45
N LEU A 215 6.42 14.27 -28.78
CA LEU A 215 6.64 12.98 -29.45
C LEU A 215 5.33 12.30 -29.87
N PHE A 216 4.32 12.29 -28.98
CA PHE A 216 3.07 11.57 -29.20
C PHE A 216 2.37 11.88 -30.54
N PRO A 217 2.23 13.15 -31.01
CA PRO A 217 1.60 13.44 -32.27
C PRO A 217 2.31 12.82 -33.48
N LYS A 218 3.63 12.63 -33.39
CA LYS A 218 4.50 12.09 -34.47
C LYS A 218 4.49 10.57 -34.54
N MET A 219 3.94 9.88 -33.52
CA MET A 219 3.92 8.43 -33.46
C MET A 219 2.88 7.81 -34.40
N HIS A 220 3.14 6.59 -34.82
CA HIS A 220 2.20 5.85 -35.65
C HIS A 220 0.92 5.47 -34.90
N PRO A 221 -0.27 5.39 -35.57
CA PRO A 221 -1.54 5.09 -34.91
C PRO A 221 -1.55 3.83 -34.03
N LYS A 222 -0.82 2.78 -34.43
CA LYS A 222 -0.70 1.53 -33.63
C LYS A 222 0.02 1.76 -32.31
N GLU A 223 1.11 2.56 -32.29
CA GLU A 223 1.83 2.91 -31.06
C GLU A 223 0.95 3.78 -30.16
N LYS A 224 0.25 4.77 -30.72
CA LYS A 224 -0.73 5.57 -29.97
C LYS A 224 -1.81 4.71 -29.32
N SER A 225 -2.28 3.67 -30.04
CA SER A 225 -3.27 2.74 -29.48
C SER A 225 -2.69 1.90 -28.34
N LEU A 226 -1.43 1.45 -28.46
CA LEU A 226 -0.72 0.72 -27.40
C LEU A 226 -0.51 1.62 -26.17
N ILE A 227 -0.03 2.84 -26.36
CA ILE A 227 0.16 3.80 -25.28
C ILE A 227 -1.16 4.01 -24.52
N ARG A 228 -2.27 4.26 -25.22
CA ARG A 228 -3.59 4.43 -24.57
C ARG A 228 -4.05 3.18 -23.81
N LYS A 229 -3.69 1.97 -24.26
CA LYS A 229 -3.97 0.75 -23.51
C LYS A 229 -3.12 0.68 -22.25
N PHE A 230 -1.81 0.94 -22.36
CA PHE A 230 -0.92 0.96 -21.20
C PHE A 230 -1.32 2.04 -20.18
N GLU A 231 -1.68 3.24 -20.64
CA GLU A 231 -2.17 4.31 -19.76
C GLU A 231 -3.45 3.92 -19.01
N LYS A 232 -4.34 3.15 -19.64
CA LYS A 232 -5.54 2.61 -18.97
C LYS A 232 -5.23 1.49 -17.98
N MET A 233 -4.10 0.80 -18.12
CA MET A 233 -3.67 -0.26 -17.21
C MET A 233 -2.87 0.28 -16.02
N ARG A 234 -2.52 1.57 -16.01
CA ARG A 234 -1.75 2.18 -14.94
C ARG A 234 -2.58 2.27 -13.67
N THR A 235 -2.00 1.82 -12.60
CA THR A 235 -2.57 1.89 -11.26
C THR A 235 -1.45 2.02 -10.25
N LEU A 236 -1.74 2.54 -9.07
CA LEU A 236 -0.81 2.56 -7.95
C LEU A 236 -0.39 1.12 -7.62
N ASN A 237 0.90 0.83 -7.73
CA ASN A 237 1.47 -0.43 -7.30
C ASN A 237 2.01 -0.26 -5.89
N TYR A 238 1.52 -1.07 -4.97
CA TYR A 238 1.90 -0.96 -3.58
C TYR A 238 1.80 -2.28 -2.84
N ASN A 239 2.52 -2.35 -1.74
CA ASN A 239 2.31 -3.28 -0.65
C ASN A 239 1.95 -2.46 0.60
N TRP A 240 1.08 -2.97 1.46
CA TRP A 240 0.69 -2.29 2.67
C TRP A 240 0.80 -3.23 3.86
N GLY A 241 1.72 -2.90 4.75
CA GLY A 241 1.94 -3.60 6.00
C GLY A 241 1.50 -2.78 7.20
N ALA A 242 1.20 -3.44 8.29
CA ALA A 242 0.88 -2.80 9.56
C ALA A 242 1.46 -3.56 10.75
N GLY A 243 1.74 -2.82 11.82
CA GLY A 243 1.95 -3.36 13.14
C GLY A 243 0.81 -2.93 14.07
N VAL A 244 0.38 -3.80 14.96
CA VAL A 244 -0.61 -3.48 15.98
C VAL A 244 -0.08 -3.78 17.37
N VAL A 245 -0.17 -2.81 18.27
CA VAL A 245 0.07 -3.01 19.71
C VAL A 245 -1.23 -3.42 20.35
N TRP A 246 -1.19 -4.48 21.13
CA TRP A 246 -2.34 -4.99 21.85
C TRP A 246 -2.02 -5.30 23.31
N PHE A 247 -3.05 -5.27 24.13
CA PHE A 247 -2.98 -5.55 25.56
C PHE A 247 -3.93 -6.69 25.93
N ALA A 248 -3.53 -7.51 26.89
CA ALA A 248 -4.34 -8.58 27.43
C ALA A 248 -4.12 -8.75 28.93
N LYS A 249 -5.13 -9.21 29.65
CA LYS A 249 -4.93 -9.79 30.97
C LYS A 249 -4.45 -11.24 30.80
N LYS A 250 -3.48 -11.65 31.60
CA LYS A 250 -2.93 -13.02 31.54
C LYS A 250 -4.03 -14.08 31.60
N GLU A 251 -5.01 -13.88 32.45
CA GLU A 251 -6.13 -14.80 32.68
C GLU A 251 -7.11 -14.90 31.52
N ARG A 252 -7.05 -13.94 30.59
CA ARG A 252 -7.89 -13.90 29.37
C ARG A 252 -7.17 -14.39 28.13
N MET A 253 -5.87 -14.66 28.24
CA MET A 253 -5.11 -15.11 27.08
C MET A 253 -5.43 -16.55 26.75
N PHE A 254 -5.89 -16.74 25.52
CA PHE A 254 -6.20 -18.06 24.98
C PHE A 254 -5.02 -18.63 24.19
N THR A 255 -4.55 -19.81 24.61
CA THR A 255 -3.38 -20.45 23.99
C THR A 255 -3.74 -21.60 23.06
N GLY A 256 -4.96 -22.08 23.13
CA GLY A 256 -5.45 -23.28 22.43
C GLY A 256 -5.23 -24.58 23.23
N ARG A 257 -4.50 -24.53 24.35
CA ARG A 257 -4.30 -25.68 25.24
C ARG A 257 -5.52 -25.96 26.09
N GLU A 258 -6.43 -24.99 26.18
CA GLU A 258 -7.67 -25.01 26.93
C GLU A 258 -8.77 -25.80 26.20
N ILE A 259 -8.59 -26.09 24.90
CA ILE A 259 -9.54 -26.83 24.08
C ILE A 259 -9.65 -28.27 24.57
N GLN A 260 -10.90 -28.72 24.77
CA GLN A 260 -11.20 -30.07 25.24
C GLN A 260 -12.19 -30.77 24.30
N GLU A 261 -12.22 -32.09 24.35
CA GLU A 261 -13.23 -32.86 23.65
C GLU A 261 -14.62 -32.49 24.13
N GLY A 262 -15.50 -32.15 23.17
CA GLY A 262 -16.86 -31.69 23.43
C GLY A 262 -17.04 -30.18 23.42
N ASP A 263 -15.99 -29.40 23.17
CA ASP A 263 -16.10 -27.96 22.90
C ASP A 263 -16.74 -27.70 21.54
N TYR A 264 -17.46 -26.60 21.41
CA TYR A 264 -18.10 -26.22 20.15
C TYR A 264 -17.12 -25.46 19.26
N LEU A 265 -17.09 -25.84 17.98
CA LEU A 265 -16.44 -25.08 16.91
C LEU A 265 -17.47 -24.16 16.26
N VAL A 266 -17.25 -22.87 16.31
CA VAL A 266 -18.12 -21.87 15.70
C VAL A 266 -17.38 -21.17 14.57
N GLY A 267 -17.90 -21.31 13.36
CA GLY A 267 -17.42 -20.56 12.18
C GLY A 267 -18.31 -19.36 11.95
N LEU A 268 -17.72 -18.17 11.78
CA LEU A 268 -18.45 -17.01 11.31
C LEU A 268 -18.58 -17.06 9.79
N LYS A 269 -19.83 -16.94 9.32
CA LYS A 269 -20.09 -16.84 7.88
C LYS A 269 -19.75 -15.42 7.42
N GLU A 270 -18.81 -15.31 6.52
CA GLU A 270 -18.48 -14.07 5.87
C GLU A 270 -19.07 -13.97 4.46
N ASN A 271 -19.44 -12.74 4.08
CA ASN A 271 -19.93 -12.41 2.74
C ASN A 271 -18.76 -11.85 1.92
N GLY A 272 -17.83 -12.70 1.49
CA GLY A 272 -16.69 -12.27 0.68
C GLY A 272 -15.53 -13.26 0.65
N PHE A 273 -14.51 -12.93 -0.13
CA PHE A 273 -13.25 -13.67 -0.22
C PHE A 273 -12.27 -13.20 0.87
N THR A 274 -12.48 -13.60 2.11
CA THR A 274 -11.44 -13.45 3.11
C THR A 274 -10.69 -14.77 3.26
N LYS A 275 -9.36 -14.72 3.21
CA LYS A 275 -8.52 -15.91 3.49
C LYS A 275 -8.57 -16.35 4.95
N CYS A 276 -9.22 -15.59 5.81
CA CYS A 276 -9.34 -15.85 7.23
C CYS A 276 -10.78 -16.18 7.61
N CYS A 277 -11.22 -17.41 7.31
CA CYS A 277 -12.24 -18.01 8.15
C CYS A 277 -11.60 -18.25 9.52
N LYS A 278 -11.77 -17.31 10.47
CA LYS A 278 -11.32 -17.56 11.82
C LYS A 278 -12.33 -18.47 12.50
N LEU A 279 -11.86 -19.63 12.84
CA LEU A 279 -12.62 -20.60 13.63
C LEU A 279 -12.54 -20.16 15.09
N PHE A 280 -13.68 -19.91 15.70
CA PHE A 280 -13.76 -19.67 17.14
C PHE A 280 -14.14 -20.97 17.83
N VAL A 281 -13.42 -21.30 18.89
CA VAL A 281 -13.80 -22.40 19.80
C VAL A 281 -14.52 -21.77 20.98
N LEU A 282 -15.76 -22.20 21.19
CA LEU A 282 -16.54 -21.83 22.38
C LEU A 282 -16.44 -22.97 23.38
N PHE A 283 -16.04 -22.64 24.60
CA PHE A 283 -16.06 -23.56 25.71
C PHE A 283 -17.52 -23.79 26.17
N LYS A 284 -17.75 -24.99 26.72
CA LYS A 284 -19.02 -25.29 27.39
C LYS A 284 -19.27 -24.40 28.58
#